data_b875b6785f75408be5550db16d0091ec
#
_entry.id   b875b6785f75408be5550db16d0091ec
#
_cell.length_a   1.000
_cell.length_b   1.000
_cell.length_c   1.000
_cell.angle_alpha   90.00
_cell.angle_beta   90.00
_cell.angle_gamma   90.00
#
_symmetry.space_group_name_H-M   'P 1'
#
loop_
_entity.id
_entity.type
_entity.pdbx_description
1 polymer ?
#
loop_
_entity_poly.entity_id
_entity_poly.type
_entity_poly.pdbx_seq_one_letter_code
_entity_poly.pdbx_strand_id
1 'polypeptide(L)'
;MLRVSDGRIVDANGVSIQLRGTCVGGWMNMEDFIDGYPGSEHGIRSAVASVLGPAKAAFFFERLLDHFFTEDDVAFMKACGATVVRLPLNYRHFERDATPLQYEEAGFARLDEAIGWCAKHDLYVILDLHAVQGWQNTDWQSDNANRHALA
;
A
#
# COMPACT_ATOMS: atom_id res chain seq x y z
N MET A 1 -8.22 -19.40 1.54
CA MET A 1 -7.75 -18.75 0.29
C MET A 1 -8.92 -18.72 -0.68
N LEU A 2 -9.11 -17.61 -1.41
CA LEU A 2 -10.13 -17.50 -2.46
C LEU A 2 -9.65 -18.19 -3.75
N ARG A 3 -10.60 -18.69 -4.53
CA ARG A 3 -10.36 -19.26 -5.87
C ARG A 3 -11.49 -18.90 -6.82
N VAL A 4 -11.25 -19.06 -8.12
CA VAL A 4 -12.30 -18.93 -9.13
C VAL A 4 -12.87 -20.29 -9.45
N SER A 5 -14.19 -20.45 -9.42
CA SER A 5 -14.93 -21.63 -9.84
C SER A 5 -16.19 -21.19 -10.59
N ASP A 6 -16.41 -21.73 -11.78
CA ASP A 6 -17.58 -21.41 -12.64
C ASP A 6 -17.84 -19.91 -12.82
N GLY A 7 -16.76 -19.13 -13.02
CA GLY A 7 -16.83 -17.68 -13.21
C GLY A 7 -17.16 -16.89 -11.93
N ARG A 8 -17.12 -17.52 -10.75
CA ARG A 8 -17.38 -16.90 -9.46
C ARG A 8 -16.16 -16.99 -8.56
N ILE A 9 -15.98 -16.00 -7.68
CA ILE A 9 -15.02 -16.07 -6.59
C ILE A 9 -15.67 -16.87 -5.46
N VAL A 10 -14.99 -17.92 -5.01
CA VAL A 10 -15.47 -18.78 -3.93
C VAL A 10 -14.41 -18.94 -2.84
N ASP A 11 -14.84 -19.21 -1.62
CA ASP A 11 -13.99 -19.56 -0.49
C ASP A 11 -13.48 -21.01 -0.56
N ALA A 12 -12.79 -21.44 0.49
CA ALA A 12 -12.26 -22.82 0.61
C ALA A 12 -13.37 -23.88 0.59
N ASN A 13 -14.58 -23.54 1.01
CA ASN A 13 -15.74 -24.42 1.09
C ASN A 13 -16.60 -24.41 -0.20
N GLY A 14 -16.21 -23.60 -1.19
CA GLY A 14 -16.96 -23.46 -2.44
C GLY A 14 -18.13 -22.46 -2.34
N VAL A 15 -18.25 -21.71 -1.24
CA VAL A 15 -19.28 -20.68 -1.08
C VAL A 15 -18.89 -19.44 -1.89
N SER A 16 -19.83 -18.93 -2.68
CA SER A 16 -19.60 -17.72 -3.49
C SER A 16 -19.41 -16.50 -2.60
N ILE A 17 -18.33 -15.77 -2.83
CA ILE A 17 -17.99 -14.55 -2.11
C ILE A 17 -18.15 -13.35 -3.03
N GLN A 18 -18.81 -12.31 -2.55
CA GLN A 18 -18.87 -11.02 -3.20
C GLN A 18 -17.85 -10.09 -2.54
N LEU A 19 -16.85 -9.65 -3.29
CA LEU A 19 -15.86 -8.69 -2.81
C LEU A 19 -16.43 -7.27 -2.94
N ARG A 20 -16.63 -6.61 -1.80
CA ARG A 20 -17.03 -5.21 -1.67
C ARG A 20 -16.13 -4.55 -0.66
N GLY A 21 -15.55 -3.41 -1.00
CA GLY A 21 -14.64 -2.75 -0.08
C GLY A 21 -14.02 -1.50 -0.68
N THR A 22 -12.91 -1.10 -0.12
CA THR A 22 -12.20 0.11 -0.49
C THR A 22 -10.71 -0.14 -0.68
N CYS A 23 -10.03 0.85 -1.22
CA CYS A 23 -8.59 0.92 -1.38
C CYS A 23 -8.02 1.86 -0.32
N VAL A 24 -6.91 1.49 0.29
CA VAL A 24 -6.16 2.34 1.23
C VAL A 24 -5.03 3.03 0.46
N GLY A 25 -5.41 3.96 -0.43
CA GLY A 25 -4.46 4.84 -1.11
C GLY A 25 -3.91 5.90 -0.16
N GLY A 26 -2.71 6.43 -0.45
CA GLY A 26 -2.04 7.41 0.40
C GLY A 26 -1.24 6.83 1.57
N TRP A 27 -1.32 5.53 1.83
CA TRP A 27 -0.59 4.86 2.93
C TRP A 27 0.79 4.35 2.49
N MET A 28 0.87 3.11 2.03
CA MET A 28 2.13 2.52 1.53
C MET A 28 2.34 2.75 0.02
N ASN A 29 1.52 3.55 -0.60
CA ASN A 29 1.69 4.14 -1.92
C ASN A 29 0.99 5.51 -1.88
N MET A 30 1.77 6.58 -1.87
CA MET A 30 1.22 7.94 -1.78
C MET A 30 0.56 8.33 -3.10
N GLU A 31 -0.55 9.05 -2.97
CA GLU A 31 -1.38 9.47 -4.10
C GLU A 31 -1.63 10.98 -4.01
N ASP A 32 -1.29 11.71 -5.05
CA ASP A 32 -1.27 13.17 -5.08
C ASP A 32 -2.60 13.82 -4.68
N PHE A 33 -3.72 13.26 -5.13
CA PHE A 33 -5.06 13.76 -4.80
C PHE A 33 -5.52 13.41 -3.37
N ILE A 34 -4.89 12.42 -2.72
CA ILE A 34 -5.14 12.07 -1.32
C ILE A 34 -4.21 12.85 -0.41
N ASP A 35 -2.91 12.90 -0.74
CA ASP A 35 -1.88 13.50 0.09
C ASP A 35 -1.77 15.03 -0.11
N GLY A 36 -2.47 15.57 -1.10
CA GLY A 36 -2.63 17.02 -1.30
C GLY A 36 -1.40 17.72 -1.89
N TYR A 37 -0.46 17.00 -2.48
CA TYR A 37 0.70 17.57 -3.16
C TYR A 37 0.86 16.95 -4.56
N PRO A 38 0.98 17.76 -5.62
CA PRO A 38 1.05 17.23 -6.99
C PRO A 38 2.36 16.48 -7.25
N GLY A 39 2.26 15.30 -7.85
CA GLY A 39 3.38 14.52 -8.32
C GLY A 39 3.50 13.15 -7.65
N SER A 40 4.66 12.52 -7.87
CA SER A 40 4.96 11.20 -7.35
C SER A 40 5.34 11.21 -5.86
N GLU A 41 5.29 10.09 -5.20
CA GLU A 41 5.74 9.93 -3.81
C GLU A 41 7.19 10.41 -3.62
N HIS A 42 8.08 10.13 -4.57
CA HIS A 42 9.44 10.66 -4.55
C HIS A 42 9.45 12.19 -4.49
N GLY A 43 8.63 12.84 -5.31
CA GLY A 43 8.48 14.31 -5.32
C GLY A 43 7.96 14.84 -3.99
N ILE A 44 6.91 14.23 -3.44
CA ILE A 44 6.32 14.57 -2.13
C ILE A 44 7.39 14.48 -1.04
N ARG A 45 8.09 13.35 -0.96
CA ARG A 45 9.15 13.14 0.04
C ARG A 45 10.30 14.13 -0.07
N SER A 46 10.71 14.44 -1.30
CA SER A 46 11.75 15.44 -1.56
C SER A 46 11.31 16.84 -1.13
N ALA A 47 10.08 17.23 -1.42
CA ALA A 47 9.53 18.52 -1.00
C ALA A 47 9.46 18.64 0.53
N VAL A 48 8.95 17.63 1.21
CA VAL A 48 8.90 17.59 2.69
C VAL A 48 10.31 17.66 3.29
N ALA A 49 11.26 16.90 2.73
CA ALA A 49 12.64 16.92 3.20
C ALA A 49 13.33 18.28 2.99
N SER A 50 13.01 18.99 1.92
CA SER A 50 13.55 20.33 1.65
C SER A 50 13.09 21.38 2.68
N VAL A 51 11.89 21.21 3.24
CA VAL A 51 11.30 22.13 4.23
C VAL A 51 11.69 21.74 5.66
N LEU A 52 11.58 20.46 6.02
CA LEU A 52 11.76 19.99 7.39
C LEU A 52 13.20 19.56 7.70
N GLY A 53 14.01 19.33 6.68
CA GLY A 53 15.28 18.61 6.77
C GLY A 53 15.10 17.09 6.85
N PRO A 54 16.15 16.32 6.50
CA PRO A 54 16.01 14.87 6.31
C PRO A 54 15.55 14.11 7.56
N ALA A 55 16.04 14.47 8.75
CA ALA A 55 15.69 13.76 9.98
C ALA A 55 14.22 13.94 10.37
N LYS A 56 13.69 15.17 10.27
CA LYS A 56 12.29 15.45 10.59
C LYS A 56 11.35 14.89 9.51
N ALA A 57 11.79 14.89 8.25
CA ALA A 57 11.03 14.28 7.17
C ALA A 57 10.91 12.77 7.37
N ALA A 58 12.00 12.09 7.73
CA ALA A 58 11.97 10.66 8.04
C ALA A 58 11.00 10.36 9.19
N PHE A 59 11.08 11.12 10.29
CA PHE A 59 10.15 10.99 11.41
C PHE A 59 8.69 11.24 11.00
N PHE A 60 8.43 12.24 10.16
CA PHE A 60 7.09 12.54 9.66
C PHE A 60 6.49 11.36 8.88
N PHE A 61 7.25 10.80 7.93
CA PHE A 61 6.76 9.67 7.13
C PHE A 61 6.59 8.38 7.93
N GLU A 62 7.42 8.17 8.94
CA GLU A 62 7.24 7.07 9.89
C GLU A 62 5.89 7.22 10.63
N ARG A 63 5.63 8.41 11.20
CA ARG A 63 4.36 8.68 11.89
C ARG A 63 3.16 8.65 10.96
N LEU A 64 3.31 9.10 9.71
CA LEU A 64 2.26 8.96 8.70
C LEU A 64 1.87 7.48 8.55
N LEU A 65 2.84 6.61 8.32
CA LEU A 65 2.59 5.18 8.16
C LEU A 65 1.96 4.53 9.41
N ASP A 66 2.33 5.00 10.61
CA ASP A 66 1.79 4.46 11.87
C ASP A 66 0.35 4.88 12.14
N HIS A 67 -0.10 6.02 11.60
CA HIS A 67 -1.37 6.62 11.99
C HIS A 67 -2.37 6.80 10.84
N PHE A 68 -1.94 6.65 9.60
CA PHE A 68 -2.80 6.84 8.44
C PHE A 68 -3.80 5.70 8.26
N PHE A 69 -3.38 4.48 8.56
CA PHE A 69 -4.21 3.28 8.49
C PHE A 69 -3.96 2.42 9.73
N THR A 70 -5.01 2.12 10.47
CA THR A 70 -4.97 1.47 11.77
C THR A 70 -6.01 0.35 11.86
N GLU A 71 -5.98 -0.43 12.95
CA GLU A 71 -7.00 -1.45 13.20
C GLU A 71 -8.41 -0.84 13.35
N ASP A 72 -8.53 0.37 13.90
CA ASP A 72 -9.83 1.05 14.05
C ASP A 72 -10.46 1.36 12.69
N ASP A 73 -9.65 1.70 11.67
CA ASP A 73 -10.13 1.90 10.30
C ASP A 73 -10.66 0.59 9.70
N VAL A 74 -9.95 -0.52 9.94
CA VAL A 74 -10.39 -1.86 9.50
C VAL A 74 -11.72 -2.24 10.16
N ALA A 75 -11.86 -2.00 11.46
CA ALA A 75 -13.10 -2.23 12.20
C ALA A 75 -14.25 -1.38 11.65
N PHE A 76 -13.99 -0.11 11.34
CA PHE A 76 -14.96 0.79 10.73
C PHE A 76 -15.38 0.31 9.33
N MET A 77 -14.43 -0.08 8.47
CA MET A 77 -14.73 -0.64 7.15
C MET A 77 -15.62 -1.88 7.26
N LYS A 78 -15.33 -2.76 8.21
CA LYS A 78 -16.16 -3.95 8.48
C LYS A 78 -17.58 -3.56 8.90
N ALA A 79 -17.71 -2.59 9.80
CA ALA A 79 -19.01 -2.09 10.25
C ALA A 79 -19.84 -1.47 9.09
N CYS A 80 -19.16 -0.89 8.09
CA CYS A 80 -19.77 -0.41 6.85
C CYS A 80 -20.13 -1.53 5.85
N GLY A 81 -19.88 -2.80 6.18
CA GLY A 81 -20.22 -3.96 5.35
C GLY A 81 -19.16 -4.33 4.31
N ALA A 82 -17.93 -3.87 4.47
CA ALA A 82 -16.82 -4.32 3.62
C ALA A 82 -16.55 -5.82 3.82
N THR A 83 -16.10 -6.47 2.74
CA THR A 83 -15.62 -7.86 2.74
C THR A 83 -14.17 -7.95 2.27
N VAL A 84 -13.60 -6.87 1.75
CA VAL A 84 -12.23 -6.82 1.22
C VAL A 84 -11.63 -5.42 1.41
N VAL A 85 -10.33 -5.38 1.65
CA VAL A 85 -9.51 -4.17 1.60
C VAL A 85 -8.41 -4.37 0.56
N ARG A 86 -8.18 -3.40 -0.32
CA ARG A 86 -7.04 -3.37 -1.24
C ARG A 86 -5.96 -2.48 -0.65
N LEU A 87 -4.74 -2.99 -0.57
CA LEU A 87 -3.56 -2.28 -0.09
C LEU A 87 -2.62 -2.01 -1.26
N PRO A 88 -2.59 -0.79 -1.83
CA PRO A 88 -1.59 -0.39 -2.80
C PRO A 88 -0.24 -0.24 -2.10
N LEU A 89 0.79 -0.77 -2.71
CA LEU A 89 2.13 -0.85 -2.16
C LEU A 89 3.13 -0.23 -3.12
N ASN A 90 4.02 0.59 -2.58
CA ASN A 90 5.18 1.06 -3.29
C ASN A 90 6.38 0.18 -2.91
N TYR A 91 7.12 -0.33 -3.90
CA TYR A 91 8.28 -1.22 -3.69
C TYR A 91 9.31 -0.66 -2.71
N ARG A 92 9.42 0.66 -2.60
CA ARG A 92 10.37 1.37 -1.72
C ARG A 92 10.26 1.01 -0.23
N HIS A 93 9.13 0.46 0.19
CA HIS A 93 8.95 -0.03 1.56
C HIS A 93 9.59 -1.41 1.78
N PHE A 94 9.90 -2.12 0.71
CA PHE A 94 10.37 -3.50 0.74
C PHE A 94 11.78 -3.67 0.19
N GLU A 95 12.25 -2.73 -0.64
CA GLU A 95 13.54 -2.79 -1.31
C GLU A 95 14.03 -1.38 -1.64
N ARG A 96 15.34 -1.16 -1.60
CA ARG A 96 15.96 0.11 -1.95
C ARG A 96 16.67 0.03 -3.29
N ASP A 97 16.60 1.08 -4.09
CA ASP A 97 17.30 1.21 -5.35
C ASP A 97 18.83 1.02 -5.21
N ALA A 98 19.39 1.46 -4.08
CA ALA A 98 20.83 1.35 -3.81
C ALA A 98 21.29 -0.07 -3.51
N THR A 99 20.37 -0.94 -3.08
CA THR A 99 20.67 -2.33 -2.67
C THR A 99 19.61 -3.29 -3.21
N PRO A 100 19.54 -3.47 -4.54
CA PRO A 100 18.54 -4.34 -5.15
C PRO A 100 18.66 -5.78 -4.63
N LEU A 101 17.52 -6.47 -4.50
CA LEU A 101 17.37 -7.82 -3.95
C LEU A 101 17.74 -7.95 -2.45
N GLN A 102 17.91 -6.83 -1.75
CA GLN A 102 18.03 -6.81 -0.29
C GLN A 102 16.72 -6.26 0.29
N TYR A 103 15.98 -7.12 0.96
CA TYR A 103 14.64 -6.78 1.45
C TYR A 103 14.66 -6.09 2.81
N GLU A 104 13.74 -5.14 2.99
CA GLU A 104 13.55 -4.34 4.21
C GLU A 104 12.46 -4.97 5.09
N GLU A 105 12.87 -5.68 6.14
CA GLU A 105 11.95 -6.37 7.07
C GLU A 105 10.88 -5.44 7.68
N ALA A 106 11.20 -4.17 7.89
CA ALA A 106 10.25 -3.21 8.49
C ALA A 106 9.01 -2.98 7.62
N GLY A 107 9.16 -2.98 6.29
CA GLY A 107 8.04 -2.86 5.36
C GLY A 107 7.12 -4.07 5.43
N PHE A 108 7.70 -5.27 5.45
CA PHE A 108 6.94 -6.51 5.58
C PHE A 108 6.24 -6.62 6.94
N ALA A 109 6.91 -6.27 8.03
CA ALA A 109 6.31 -6.29 9.37
C ALA A 109 5.07 -5.40 9.47
N ARG A 110 5.13 -4.19 8.89
CA ARG A 110 3.99 -3.27 8.83
C ARG A 110 2.83 -3.83 7.98
N LEU A 111 3.17 -4.45 6.85
CA LEU A 111 2.17 -5.08 5.98
C LEU A 111 1.52 -6.28 6.67
N ASP A 112 2.29 -7.13 7.34
CA ASP A 112 1.80 -8.28 8.08
C ASP A 112 0.87 -7.87 9.22
N GLU A 113 1.18 -6.77 9.92
CA GLU A 113 0.32 -6.20 10.95
C GLU A 113 -1.05 -5.79 10.36
N ALA A 114 -1.06 -5.07 9.24
CA ALA A 114 -2.29 -4.66 8.55
C ALA A 114 -3.11 -5.86 8.04
N ILE A 115 -2.46 -6.89 7.51
CA ILE A 115 -3.10 -8.16 7.13
C ILE A 115 -3.70 -8.83 8.37
N GLY A 116 -2.99 -8.81 9.50
CA GLY A 116 -3.46 -9.33 10.78
C GLY A 116 -4.73 -8.63 11.26
N TRP A 117 -4.81 -7.30 11.18
CA TRP A 117 -6.04 -6.55 11.49
C TRP A 117 -7.19 -6.97 10.58
N CYS A 118 -6.96 -7.04 9.27
CA CYS A 118 -7.98 -7.49 8.33
C CYS A 118 -8.47 -8.92 8.64
N ALA A 119 -7.58 -9.84 8.94
CA ALA A 119 -7.93 -11.21 9.30
C ALA A 119 -8.74 -11.28 10.60
N LYS A 120 -8.37 -10.49 11.63
CA LYS A 120 -9.10 -10.40 12.90
C LYS A 120 -10.54 -9.92 12.71
N HIS A 121 -10.79 -9.07 11.71
CA HIS A 121 -12.10 -8.53 11.39
C HIS A 121 -12.80 -9.25 10.22
N ASP A 122 -12.36 -10.45 9.83
CA ASP A 122 -12.92 -11.23 8.73
C ASP A 122 -13.02 -10.44 7.41
N LEU A 123 -11.97 -9.72 7.04
CA LEU A 123 -11.81 -9.06 5.76
C LEU A 123 -10.77 -9.77 4.90
N TYR A 124 -11.08 -9.95 3.63
CA TYR A 124 -10.07 -10.36 2.64
C TYR A 124 -9.15 -9.18 2.32
N VAL A 125 -7.92 -9.49 1.89
CA VAL A 125 -6.94 -8.48 1.48
C VAL A 125 -6.54 -8.73 0.04
N ILE A 126 -6.46 -7.65 -0.75
CA ILE A 126 -5.81 -7.63 -2.07
C ILE A 126 -4.51 -6.86 -1.90
N LEU A 127 -3.38 -7.54 -2.03
CA LEU A 127 -2.07 -6.92 -2.10
C LEU A 127 -1.80 -6.49 -3.54
N ASP A 128 -1.54 -5.21 -3.74
CA ASP A 128 -1.29 -4.64 -5.04
C ASP A 128 0.06 -3.91 -5.04
N LEU A 129 1.08 -4.54 -5.64
CA LEU A 129 2.35 -3.85 -5.88
C LEU A 129 2.13 -2.79 -6.97
N HIS A 130 1.68 -1.63 -6.54
CA HIS A 130 1.16 -0.56 -7.39
C HIS A 130 2.27 0.26 -8.05
N ALA A 131 3.36 0.52 -7.34
CA ALA A 131 4.59 1.08 -7.88
C ALA A 131 5.70 0.04 -7.78
N VAL A 132 6.27 -0.35 -8.93
CA VAL A 132 7.32 -1.38 -9.01
C VAL A 132 8.69 -0.76 -9.30
N GLN A 133 9.75 -1.51 -9.03
CA GLN A 133 11.11 -1.13 -9.42
C GLN A 133 11.17 -0.89 -10.93
N GLY A 134 11.94 0.08 -11.32
CA GLY A 134 12.03 0.42 -12.74
C GLY A 134 10.85 1.25 -13.19
N TRP A 135 10.23 1.88 -13.43
CA TRP A 135 9.20 2.77 -13.95
C TRP A 135 8.25 2.10 -14.93
N GLN A 136 7.15 1.54 -14.45
CA GLN A 136 6.20 0.86 -15.34
C GLN A 136 5.44 1.81 -16.29
N ASN A 137 5.31 3.11 -15.94
CA ASN A 137 4.72 4.14 -16.79
C ASN A 137 5.17 5.55 -16.35
N THR A 138 4.68 6.60 -17.02
CA THR A 138 5.05 8.00 -16.74
C THR A 138 4.17 8.68 -15.70
N ASP A 139 3.16 7.98 -15.18
CA ASP A 139 2.20 8.57 -14.26
C ASP A 139 2.76 8.63 -12.84
N TRP A 140 2.22 9.54 -12.05
CA TRP A 140 2.66 9.81 -10.69
C TRP A 140 2.56 8.59 -9.75
N GLN A 141 1.58 7.70 -9.94
CA GLN A 141 1.39 6.50 -9.13
C GLN A 141 2.47 5.43 -9.33
N SER A 142 3.25 5.54 -10.38
CA SER A 142 4.36 4.61 -10.67
C SER A 142 5.65 4.95 -9.94
N ASP A 143 5.65 5.91 -9.07
CA ASP A 143 6.72 6.48 -8.26
C ASP A 143 8.09 5.82 -8.45
N ASN A 144 8.87 6.29 -9.40
CA ASN A 144 10.18 5.74 -9.66
C ASN A 144 11.23 6.84 -9.87
N ALA A 145 12.26 6.81 -9.04
CA ALA A 145 13.39 7.73 -9.14
C ALA A 145 14.31 7.41 -10.33
N ASN A 146 14.35 6.17 -10.80
CA ASN A 146 15.38 5.68 -11.70
C ASN A 146 15.02 5.71 -13.18
N ARG A 147 13.81 5.99 -13.59
CA ARG A 147 13.33 6.10 -14.97
C ARG A 147 13.72 4.94 -15.92
N HIS A 148 14.06 3.79 -15.40
CA HIS A 148 14.35 2.60 -16.17
C HIS A 148 13.18 1.65 -16.04
N ALA A 149 12.40 1.49 -17.10
CA ALA A 149 11.37 0.47 -17.14
C ALA A 149 11.97 -0.91 -16.86
N LEU A 150 11.22 -1.75 -16.20
CA LEU A 150 11.55 -3.19 -16.15
C LEU A 150 11.60 -3.70 -17.58
N ALA A 151 12.77 -4.18 -18.01
CA ALA A 151 12.98 -4.77 -19.32
C ALA A 151 12.43 -6.18 -19.36
#